data_affa4dcda4f33aafee5b991de62faf42
#
_entry.id   affa4dcda4f33aafee5b991de62faf42
#
_cell.length_a   1.000
_cell.length_b   1.000
_cell.length_c   1.000
_cell.angle_alpha   90.00
_cell.angle_beta   90.00
_cell.angle_gamma   90.00
#
_symmetry.space_group_name_H-M   'P 1'
#
loop_
_entity.id
_entity.type
_entity.pdbx_description
1 polymer ?
#
loop_
_entity_poly.entity_id
_entity_poly.type
_entity_poly.pdbx_seq_one_letter_code
_entity_poly.pdbx_strand_id
1 'polypeptide(L)'
;MRIGTWNLENLFRPTDGSDTPTSTAAYEAKLASLARVIDGLALDVLAVQEVGSAGALDDLVARLAGTWHPVLAAPDGRGIRVGVLSRTPAVELEQVDRFPDLVAPVQVDDDGSTLDALGRPALRARVPVDGVDVDVVSVHLKSKLLSFPGGRFSPRDEDERARYAVYALHRRAAEAAGVRVYATALMADEGRERIVVVAGDLNDEPTAATTQILLGPPGSELGTTGFDRPDRGDGSRLWNLESLIPAEVRYSRIYRGRRELIDHLLVSRAAVTAVTRVTTGGPVPDSVTDNPLARTDEAASDHRCVVATIAT
;
A
#
# COMPACT_ATOMS: atom_id res chain seq x y z
N MET A 1 -20.18 1.88 0.33
CA MET A 1 -18.82 2.12 0.89
C MET A 1 -17.83 2.44 -0.22
N ARG A 2 -16.98 3.46 -0.04
CA ARG A 2 -15.85 3.79 -0.93
C ARG A 2 -14.53 3.65 -0.18
N ILE A 3 -13.67 2.79 -0.65
CA ILE A 3 -12.36 2.51 -0.03
C ILE A 3 -11.24 2.83 -1.01
N GLY A 4 -10.14 3.41 -0.51
CA GLY A 4 -8.98 3.74 -1.31
C GLY A 4 -7.66 3.35 -0.68
N THR A 5 -6.60 3.37 -1.50
CA THR A 5 -5.21 3.33 -1.04
C THR A 5 -4.40 4.40 -1.75
N TRP A 6 -3.52 5.08 -1.02
CA TRP A 6 -2.71 6.14 -1.58
C TRP A 6 -1.37 6.31 -0.84
N ASN A 7 -0.28 6.19 -1.57
CA ASN A 7 1.04 6.60 -1.11
C ASN A 7 1.11 8.13 -1.16
N LEU A 8 1.36 8.77 -0.01
CA LEU A 8 1.35 10.24 0.15
C LEU A 8 2.70 10.90 -0.19
N GLU A 9 3.68 10.12 -0.62
CA GLU A 9 5.04 10.55 -0.96
C GLU A 9 5.70 11.37 0.16
N ASN A 10 6.28 10.67 1.16
CA ASN A 10 7.05 11.29 2.25
C ASN A 10 6.33 12.46 2.94
N LEU A 11 5.16 12.20 3.52
CA LEU A 11 4.42 13.21 4.29
C LEU A 11 5.12 13.45 5.65
N PHE A 12 6.12 14.32 5.66
CA PHE A 12 6.87 14.79 6.84
C PHE A 12 6.62 16.26 7.12
N ARG A 13 6.66 16.65 8.40
CA ARG A 13 6.80 18.05 8.77
C ARG A 13 8.23 18.53 8.46
N PRO A 14 8.48 19.82 8.22
CA PRO A 14 9.83 20.34 8.01
C PRO A 14 10.82 20.07 9.17
N THR A 15 10.30 19.71 10.35
CA THR A 15 11.08 19.43 11.57
C THR A 15 11.30 17.93 11.83
N ASP A 16 10.79 17.03 11.01
CA ASP A 16 10.74 15.58 11.31
C ASP A 16 12.03 14.82 10.95
N GLY A 17 13.02 15.46 10.32
CA GLY A 17 14.28 14.80 10.00
C GLY A 17 14.91 15.20 8.68
N SER A 18 15.56 14.26 7.97
CA SER A 18 16.39 14.54 6.79
C SER A 18 15.64 14.57 5.45
N ASP A 19 14.58 13.81 5.30
CA ASP A 19 13.83 13.70 4.02
C ASP A 19 12.57 14.60 4.05
N THR A 20 12.68 15.77 4.68
CA THR A 20 11.58 16.68 4.98
C THR A 20 11.50 17.82 3.97
N PRO A 21 10.33 18.44 3.78
CA PRO A 21 10.19 19.66 2.98
C PRO A 21 11.18 20.76 3.43
N THR A 22 11.77 21.48 2.47
CA THR A 22 12.76 22.52 2.76
C THR A 22 12.16 23.77 3.37
N SER A 23 10.82 23.92 3.30
CA SER A 23 10.12 25.08 3.84
C SER A 23 8.71 24.74 4.33
N THR A 24 8.21 25.55 5.27
CA THR A 24 6.81 25.50 5.70
C THR A 24 5.87 25.73 4.53
N ALA A 25 6.22 26.60 3.57
CA ALA A 25 5.38 26.88 2.41
C ALA A 25 5.21 25.65 1.50
N ALA A 26 6.28 24.88 1.26
CA ALA A 26 6.20 23.62 0.50
C ALA A 26 5.33 22.59 1.24
N TYR A 27 5.52 22.46 2.56
CA TYR A 27 4.70 21.58 3.40
C TYR A 27 3.21 21.93 3.34
N GLU A 28 2.88 23.21 3.50
CA GLU A 28 1.52 23.73 3.42
C GLU A 28 0.87 23.46 2.04
N ALA A 29 1.63 23.65 0.97
CA ALA A 29 1.19 23.35 -0.39
C ALA A 29 0.91 21.85 -0.58
N LYS A 30 1.75 20.97 -0.01
CA LYS A 30 1.54 19.51 -0.02
C LYS A 30 0.27 19.13 0.72
N LEU A 31 0.08 19.60 1.96
CA LEU A 31 -1.15 19.34 2.73
C LEU A 31 -2.41 19.78 1.97
N ALA A 32 -2.39 20.98 1.38
CA ALA A 32 -3.53 21.50 0.61
C ALA A 32 -3.80 20.68 -0.66
N SER A 33 -2.77 20.19 -1.33
CA SER A 33 -2.89 19.32 -2.50
C SER A 33 -3.49 17.98 -2.15
N LEU A 34 -2.95 17.31 -1.11
CA LEU A 34 -3.42 16.01 -0.62
C LEU A 34 -4.87 16.10 -0.16
N ALA A 35 -5.21 17.11 0.66
CA ALA A 35 -6.57 17.31 1.16
C ALA A 35 -7.59 17.48 0.03
N ARG A 36 -7.27 18.29 -0.99
CA ARG A 36 -8.16 18.49 -2.16
C ARG A 36 -8.45 17.18 -2.89
N VAL A 37 -7.45 16.30 -3.03
CA VAL A 37 -7.63 14.99 -3.68
C VAL A 37 -8.51 14.09 -2.82
N ILE A 38 -8.22 13.97 -1.51
CA ILE A 38 -8.99 13.11 -0.60
C ILE A 38 -10.46 13.54 -0.54
N ASP A 39 -10.73 14.84 -0.40
CA ASP A 39 -12.10 15.37 -0.37
C ASP A 39 -12.85 15.13 -1.68
N GLY A 40 -12.15 15.30 -2.82
CA GLY A 40 -12.73 15.04 -4.14
C GLY A 40 -13.07 13.58 -4.41
N LEU A 41 -12.42 12.64 -3.72
CA LEU A 41 -12.65 11.20 -3.87
C LEU A 41 -13.85 10.70 -3.02
N ALA A 42 -14.31 11.46 -2.04
CA ALA A 42 -15.44 11.13 -1.17
C ALA A 42 -15.35 9.71 -0.57
N LEU A 43 -14.20 9.41 0.05
CA LEU A 43 -13.88 8.09 0.62
C LEU A 43 -14.49 7.92 2.02
N ASP A 44 -14.83 6.68 2.36
CA ASP A 44 -15.19 6.26 3.73
C ASP A 44 -13.96 5.75 4.48
N VAL A 45 -13.05 5.06 3.76
CA VAL A 45 -11.80 4.52 4.31
C VAL A 45 -10.66 4.72 3.31
N LEU A 46 -9.49 5.15 3.80
CA LEU A 46 -8.27 5.34 3.01
C LEU A 46 -7.08 4.73 3.72
N ALA A 47 -6.49 3.71 3.12
CA ALA A 47 -5.17 3.22 3.50
C ALA A 47 -4.09 4.17 2.97
N VAL A 48 -3.18 4.63 3.82
CA VAL A 48 -2.13 5.59 3.46
C VAL A 48 -0.75 5.01 3.69
N GLN A 49 0.19 5.39 2.83
CA GLN A 49 1.59 5.01 2.91
C GLN A 49 2.47 6.26 2.93
N GLU A 50 3.71 6.11 3.38
CA GLU A 50 4.72 7.17 3.50
C GLU A 50 4.32 8.33 4.41
N VAL A 51 3.69 8.01 5.53
CA VAL A 51 3.44 8.97 6.59
C VAL A 51 4.67 9.06 7.50
N GLY A 52 5.27 10.25 7.59
CA GLY A 52 6.50 10.48 8.36
C GLY A 52 6.25 10.60 9.86
N SER A 53 5.21 11.28 10.28
CA SER A 53 4.89 11.43 11.71
C SER A 53 3.39 11.47 11.96
N ALA A 54 2.99 11.14 13.19
CA ALA A 54 1.59 11.30 13.61
C ALA A 54 1.15 12.76 13.46
N GLY A 55 2.00 13.71 13.84
CA GLY A 55 1.70 15.13 13.70
C GLY A 55 1.50 15.57 12.25
N ALA A 56 2.26 15.03 11.28
CA ALA A 56 2.04 15.34 9.87
C ALA A 56 0.69 14.80 9.36
N LEU A 57 0.27 13.62 9.84
CA LEU A 57 -1.05 13.09 9.52
C LEU A 57 -2.17 13.90 10.17
N ASP A 58 -1.99 14.32 11.42
CA ASP A 58 -2.97 15.17 12.12
C ASP A 58 -3.15 16.52 11.41
N ASP A 59 -2.05 17.13 10.92
CA ASP A 59 -2.10 18.36 10.13
C ASP A 59 -2.86 18.18 8.80
N LEU A 60 -2.70 17.02 8.15
CA LEU A 60 -3.49 16.67 6.96
C LEU A 60 -4.96 16.51 7.32
N VAL A 61 -5.26 15.72 8.35
CA VAL A 61 -6.64 15.45 8.81
C VAL A 61 -7.36 16.75 9.18
N ALA A 62 -6.68 17.70 9.80
CA ALA A 62 -7.25 19.01 10.16
C ALA A 62 -7.70 19.84 8.92
N ARG A 63 -7.26 19.48 7.72
CA ARG A 63 -7.64 20.15 6.46
C ARG A 63 -8.74 19.43 5.68
N LEU A 64 -9.05 18.20 6.08
CA LEU A 64 -10.06 17.39 5.39
C LEU A 64 -11.49 17.82 5.77
N ALA A 65 -12.39 17.74 4.81
CA ALA A 65 -13.81 17.96 5.06
C ALA A 65 -14.41 16.82 5.91
N GLY A 66 -15.21 17.21 6.91
CA GLY A 66 -15.89 16.27 7.81
C GLY A 66 -14.95 15.65 8.86
N THR A 67 -15.41 14.60 9.50
CA THR A 67 -14.64 13.91 10.55
C THR A 67 -13.86 12.74 9.96
N TRP A 68 -12.59 12.62 10.39
CA TRP A 68 -11.71 11.51 10.07
C TRP A 68 -11.01 11.01 11.33
N HIS A 69 -10.81 9.71 11.41
CA HIS A 69 -10.15 9.02 12.52
C HIS A 69 -8.86 8.37 12.00
N PRO A 70 -7.69 9.02 12.22
CA PRO A 70 -6.40 8.47 11.80
C PRO A 70 -5.91 7.40 12.76
N VAL A 71 -5.34 6.33 12.21
CA VAL A 71 -4.55 5.34 12.95
C VAL A 71 -3.28 5.03 12.18
N LEU A 72 -2.16 4.82 12.90
CA LEU A 72 -0.83 4.61 12.33
C LEU A 72 -0.17 3.36 12.90
N ALA A 73 0.59 2.67 12.07
CA ALA A 73 1.53 1.66 12.49
C ALA A 73 2.79 2.28 13.15
N ALA A 74 3.61 1.43 13.77
CA ALA A 74 4.97 1.80 14.17
C ALA A 74 5.82 2.23 12.95
N PRO A 75 6.80 3.12 13.12
CA PRO A 75 7.66 3.57 12.04
C PRO A 75 8.66 2.51 11.63
N ASP A 76 9.12 2.58 10.38
CA ASP A 76 10.36 1.93 9.94
C ASP A 76 11.60 2.68 10.44
N GLY A 77 12.80 2.21 10.08
CA GLY A 77 14.07 2.83 10.47
C GLY A 77 14.28 4.26 9.92
N ARG A 78 13.47 4.71 8.97
CA ARG A 78 13.46 6.08 8.42
C ARG A 78 12.36 6.97 9.01
N GLY A 79 11.56 6.43 9.92
CA GLY A 79 10.40 7.13 10.47
C GLY A 79 9.12 7.01 9.66
N ILE A 80 9.13 6.25 8.56
CA ILE A 80 7.99 6.10 7.64
C ILE A 80 7.00 5.06 8.17
N ARG A 81 5.71 5.37 8.06
CA ARG A 81 4.59 4.53 8.52
C ARG A 81 3.58 4.27 7.42
N VAL A 82 2.82 3.20 7.60
CA VAL A 82 1.50 3.06 6.98
C VAL A 82 0.41 3.47 7.97
N GLY A 83 -0.76 3.81 7.47
CA GLY A 83 -1.90 4.18 8.30
C GLY A 83 -3.22 3.90 7.63
N VAL A 84 -4.29 4.14 8.37
CA VAL A 84 -5.67 4.13 7.88
C VAL A 84 -6.38 5.39 8.38
N LEU A 85 -7.04 6.08 7.47
CA LEU A 85 -8.00 7.15 7.75
C LEU A 85 -9.40 6.59 7.52
N SER A 86 -10.33 6.81 8.43
CA SER A 86 -11.71 6.35 8.28
C SER A 86 -12.72 7.38 8.80
N ARG A 87 -13.95 7.34 8.25
CA ARG A 87 -15.04 8.22 8.70
C ARG A 87 -15.61 7.81 10.04
N THR A 88 -15.46 6.55 10.41
CA THR A 88 -15.84 5.96 11.71
C THR A 88 -14.60 5.48 12.43
N PRO A 89 -14.55 5.51 13.78
CA PRO A 89 -13.40 5.00 14.52
C PRO A 89 -13.17 3.51 14.25
N ALA A 90 -11.92 3.10 14.11
CA ALA A 90 -11.56 1.68 14.10
C ALA A 90 -11.84 1.06 15.48
N VAL A 91 -12.42 -0.14 15.48
CA VAL A 91 -12.78 -0.87 16.72
C VAL A 91 -11.74 -1.90 17.13
N GLU A 92 -10.89 -2.34 16.20
CA GLU A 92 -9.77 -3.24 16.44
C GLU A 92 -8.57 -2.80 15.61
N LEU A 93 -7.37 -2.88 16.21
CA LEU A 93 -6.09 -2.57 15.57
C LEU A 93 -5.09 -3.70 15.82
N GLU A 94 -4.32 -4.04 14.79
CA GLU A 94 -3.23 -5.01 14.89
C GLU A 94 -2.12 -4.67 13.91
N GLN A 95 -0.86 -4.95 14.28
CA GLN A 95 0.29 -4.78 13.40
C GLN A 95 0.84 -6.14 12.98
N VAL A 96 1.26 -6.22 11.71
CA VAL A 96 1.91 -7.39 11.12
C VAL A 96 3.35 -6.99 10.82
N ASP A 97 4.27 -7.50 11.60
CA ASP A 97 5.69 -7.10 11.55
C ASP A 97 6.65 -8.26 11.26
N ARG A 98 6.19 -9.53 11.23
CA ARG A 98 7.04 -10.69 11.09
C ARG A 98 6.89 -11.40 9.74
N PHE A 99 8.02 -11.92 9.25
CA PHE A 99 7.97 -12.93 8.19
C PHE A 99 7.45 -14.27 8.74
N PRO A 100 6.86 -15.14 7.89
CA PRO A 100 6.55 -16.50 8.31
C PRO A 100 7.83 -17.25 8.72
N ASP A 101 7.79 -18.03 9.79
CA ASP A 101 8.95 -18.75 10.36
C ASP A 101 9.71 -19.61 9.33
N LEU A 102 8.98 -20.21 8.37
CA LEU A 102 9.59 -21.05 7.32
C LEU A 102 10.17 -20.24 6.16
N VAL A 103 9.98 -18.92 6.12
CA VAL A 103 10.56 -18.00 5.14
C VAL A 103 11.72 -17.22 5.74
N ALA A 104 11.66 -16.95 7.05
CA ALA A 104 12.69 -16.22 7.78
C ALA A 104 13.91 -17.11 8.14
N PRO A 105 15.11 -16.53 8.24
CA PRO A 105 15.45 -15.16 7.86
C PRO A 105 15.78 -15.04 6.36
N VAL A 106 15.67 -13.84 5.80
CA VAL A 106 16.11 -13.56 4.42
C VAL A 106 17.38 -12.72 4.41
N GLN A 107 18.34 -13.06 3.54
CA GLN A 107 19.57 -12.29 3.37
C GLN A 107 19.26 -10.97 2.65
N VAL A 108 19.89 -9.88 3.09
CA VAL A 108 19.66 -8.52 2.59
C VAL A 108 20.91 -7.76 2.20
N ASP A 109 22.11 -8.31 2.47
CA ASP A 109 23.39 -7.69 2.15
C ASP A 109 24.47 -8.76 1.84
N ASP A 110 25.56 -8.34 1.16
CA ASP A 110 26.71 -9.18 0.80
C ASP A 110 27.51 -9.67 2.03
N ASP A 111 27.41 -8.99 3.18
CA ASP A 111 28.04 -9.39 4.44
C ASP A 111 27.33 -10.53 5.17
N GLY A 112 26.23 -11.04 4.60
CA GLY A 112 25.41 -12.08 5.20
C GLY A 112 24.35 -11.58 6.19
N SER A 113 24.18 -10.28 6.34
CA SER A 113 23.12 -9.68 7.17
C SER A 113 21.75 -10.17 6.72
N THR A 114 20.89 -10.47 7.68
CA THR A 114 19.54 -11.01 7.45
C THR A 114 18.47 -10.21 8.17
N LEU A 115 17.22 -10.36 7.69
CA LEU A 115 16.01 -9.85 8.34
C LEU A 115 15.01 -10.99 8.57
N ASP A 116 14.23 -10.88 9.65
CA ASP A 116 13.12 -11.79 10.01
C ASP A 116 11.78 -11.05 10.13
N ALA A 117 11.78 -9.77 9.81
CA ALA A 117 10.66 -8.86 10.01
C ALA A 117 10.40 -7.98 8.77
N LEU A 118 9.14 -7.50 8.64
CA LEU A 118 8.80 -6.49 7.65
C LEU A 118 9.58 -5.21 7.92
N GLY A 119 10.06 -4.56 6.88
CA GLY A 119 10.74 -3.27 7.02
C GLY A 119 9.85 -2.18 7.56
N ARG A 120 8.57 -2.24 7.23
CA ARG A 120 7.49 -1.42 7.78
C ARG A 120 6.38 -2.36 8.23
N PRO A 121 5.94 -2.30 9.48
CA PRO A 121 4.78 -3.07 9.91
C PRO A 121 3.55 -2.73 9.06
N ALA A 122 2.82 -3.75 8.58
CA ALA A 122 1.50 -3.52 8.02
C ALA A 122 0.51 -3.27 9.17
N LEU A 123 -0.55 -2.50 8.91
CA LEU A 123 -1.56 -2.13 9.89
C LEU A 123 -2.92 -2.69 9.49
N ARG A 124 -3.47 -3.58 10.30
CA ARG A 124 -4.89 -3.95 10.20
C ARG A 124 -5.72 -3.00 11.07
N ALA A 125 -6.76 -2.45 10.47
CA ALA A 125 -7.82 -1.71 11.17
C ALA A 125 -9.18 -2.33 10.81
N ARG A 126 -9.97 -2.73 11.82
CA ARG A 126 -11.38 -3.07 11.61
C ARG A 126 -12.22 -1.82 11.75
N VAL A 127 -12.91 -1.46 10.67
CA VAL A 127 -13.69 -0.22 10.58
C VAL A 127 -15.15 -0.57 10.29
N PRO A 128 -16.10 -0.17 11.14
CA PRO A 128 -17.53 -0.29 10.84
C PRO A 128 -17.93 0.77 9.80
N VAL A 129 -18.45 0.34 8.65
CA VAL A 129 -18.94 1.21 7.58
C VAL A 129 -20.36 0.77 7.21
N ASP A 130 -21.34 1.66 7.31
CA ASP A 130 -22.75 1.39 6.99
C ASP A 130 -23.31 0.12 7.68
N GLY A 131 -22.84 -0.18 8.89
CA GLY A 131 -23.27 -1.34 9.68
C GLY A 131 -22.58 -2.65 9.31
N VAL A 132 -21.54 -2.61 8.46
CA VAL A 132 -20.73 -3.76 8.07
C VAL A 132 -19.30 -3.55 8.56
N ASP A 133 -18.71 -4.56 9.21
CA ASP A 133 -17.32 -4.54 9.62
C ASP A 133 -16.40 -4.82 8.43
N VAL A 134 -15.42 -3.95 8.21
CA VAL A 134 -14.42 -4.07 7.16
C VAL A 134 -13.03 -4.18 7.79
N ASP A 135 -12.33 -5.26 7.53
CA ASP A 135 -10.93 -5.41 7.91
C ASP A 135 -10.04 -4.84 6.80
N VAL A 136 -9.39 -3.70 7.07
CA VAL A 136 -8.45 -3.06 6.14
C VAL A 136 -7.03 -3.29 6.61
N VAL A 137 -6.19 -3.88 5.77
CA VAL A 137 -4.75 -4.10 6.00
C VAL A 137 -3.97 -3.15 5.12
N SER A 138 -3.49 -2.05 5.69
CA SER A 138 -2.62 -1.09 4.99
C SER A 138 -1.20 -1.62 4.93
N VAL A 139 -0.61 -1.66 3.73
CA VAL A 139 0.72 -2.23 3.49
C VAL A 139 1.60 -1.29 2.65
N HIS A 140 2.92 -1.37 2.86
CA HIS A 140 3.90 -0.74 1.97
C HIS A 140 5.13 -1.65 1.90
N LEU A 141 5.24 -2.44 0.85
CA LEU A 141 6.30 -3.43 0.68
C LEU A 141 7.61 -2.79 0.19
N LYS A 142 8.72 -3.55 0.30
CA LYS A 142 10.05 -3.09 -0.11
C LYS A 142 10.07 -2.60 -1.56
N SER A 143 10.52 -1.36 -1.75
CA SER A 143 10.63 -0.74 -3.08
C SER A 143 11.65 -1.44 -3.99
N LYS A 144 11.52 -1.21 -5.31
CA LYS A 144 12.51 -1.62 -6.32
C LYS A 144 13.80 -0.79 -6.26
N LEU A 145 13.78 0.35 -5.57
CA LEU A 145 14.96 1.17 -5.35
C LEU A 145 16.01 0.38 -4.55
N LEU A 146 17.20 0.25 -5.14
CA LEU A 146 18.31 -0.46 -4.52
C LEU A 146 19.10 0.49 -3.63
N SER A 147 19.50 -0.01 -2.46
CA SER A 147 20.39 0.68 -1.53
C SER A 147 21.61 -0.20 -1.33
N PHE A 148 22.78 0.39 -1.45
CA PHE A 148 24.08 -0.31 -1.36
C PHE A 148 24.81 0.11 -0.09
N PRO A 149 25.81 -0.64 0.38
CA PRO A 149 26.58 -0.31 1.57
C PRO A 149 27.14 1.12 1.55
N GLY A 150 27.13 1.76 2.72
CA GLY A 150 27.55 3.17 2.85
C GLY A 150 26.54 4.20 2.35
N GLY A 151 25.26 3.83 2.22
CA GLY A 151 24.18 4.76 1.83
C GLY A 151 24.20 5.13 0.34
N ARG A 152 24.88 4.35 -0.50
CA ARG A 152 24.92 4.59 -1.95
C ARG A 152 23.61 4.17 -2.62
N PHE A 153 23.21 4.90 -3.64
CA PHE A 153 22.09 4.57 -4.56
C PHE A 153 22.59 4.10 -5.95
N SER A 154 23.92 4.04 -6.15
CA SER A 154 24.53 3.55 -7.39
C SER A 154 25.40 2.35 -7.10
N PRO A 155 25.34 1.26 -7.90
CA PRO A 155 26.20 0.11 -7.80
C PRO A 155 27.63 0.46 -8.24
N ARG A 156 28.61 -0.33 -7.82
CA ARG A 156 29.99 -0.27 -8.30
C ARG A 156 30.15 -0.90 -9.68
N ASP A 157 29.38 -1.97 -9.91
CA ASP A 157 29.37 -2.74 -11.13
C ASP A 157 28.00 -3.45 -11.32
N GLU A 158 27.84 -4.14 -12.45
CA GLU A 158 26.60 -4.84 -12.78
C GLU A 158 26.37 -6.07 -11.91
N ASP A 159 27.42 -6.73 -11.43
CA ASP A 159 27.28 -7.90 -10.55
C ASP A 159 26.76 -7.48 -9.16
N GLU A 160 27.24 -6.36 -8.61
CA GLU A 160 26.69 -5.77 -7.38
C GLU A 160 25.22 -5.39 -7.59
N ARG A 161 24.89 -4.71 -8.70
CA ARG A 161 23.49 -4.35 -9.00
C ARG A 161 22.57 -5.57 -9.03
N ALA A 162 22.99 -6.64 -9.70
CA ALA A 162 22.21 -7.86 -9.84
C ALA A 162 21.96 -8.54 -8.49
N ARG A 163 22.99 -8.64 -7.63
CA ARG A 163 22.86 -9.24 -6.28
C ARG A 163 21.89 -8.44 -5.41
N TYR A 164 22.03 -7.11 -5.35
CA TYR A 164 21.15 -6.27 -4.55
C TYR A 164 19.72 -6.24 -5.07
N ALA A 165 19.49 -6.42 -6.38
CA ALA A 165 18.17 -6.63 -6.93
C ALA A 165 17.52 -7.94 -6.42
N VAL A 166 18.32 -9.01 -6.28
CA VAL A 166 17.86 -10.28 -5.67
C VAL A 166 17.53 -10.09 -4.21
N TYR A 167 18.37 -9.41 -3.42
CA TYR A 167 18.08 -9.14 -2.01
C TYR A 167 16.78 -8.33 -1.83
N ALA A 168 16.60 -7.28 -2.63
CA ALA A 168 15.37 -6.48 -2.60
C ALA A 168 14.13 -7.30 -2.99
N LEU A 169 14.25 -8.20 -3.98
CA LEU A 169 13.19 -9.12 -4.40
C LEU A 169 12.85 -10.12 -3.29
N HIS A 170 13.84 -10.78 -2.69
CA HIS A 170 13.64 -11.75 -1.60
C HIS A 170 12.95 -11.10 -0.41
N ARG A 171 13.38 -9.91 -0.03
CA ARG A 171 12.75 -9.16 1.05
C ARG A 171 11.30 -8.85 0.72
N ARG A 172 10.99 -8.28 -0.46
CA ARG A 172 9.61 -7.98 -0.87
C ARG A 172 8.75 -9.24 -0.94
N ALA A 173 9.29 -10.36 -1.40
CA ALA A 173 8.58 -11.65 -1.42
C ALA A 173 8.25 -12.15 -0.01
N ALA A 174 9.18 -12.04 0.94
CA ALA A 174 8.96 -12.40 2.33
C ALA A 174 7.94 -11.50 3.03
N GLU A 175 7.99 -10.18 2.76
CA GLU A 175 6.99 -9.21 3.22
C GLU A 175 5.60 -9.57 2.68
N ALA A 176 5.47 -9.87 1.37
CA ALA A 176 4.22 -10.33 0.76
C ALA A 176 3.70 -11.63 1.39
N ALA A 177 4.59 -12.59 1.66
CA ALA A 177 4.24 -13.84 2.32
C ALA A 177 3.73 -13.60 3.75
N GLY A 178 4.34 -12.69 4.53
CA GLY A 178 3.90 -12.30 5.86
C GLY A 178 2.47 -11.74 5.84
N VAL A 179 2.22 -10.78 4.94
CA VAL A 179 0.87 -10.22 4.74
C VAL A 179 -0.13 -11.30 4.30
N ARG A 180 0.28 -12.22 3.41
CA ARG A 180 -0.59 -13.30 2.93
C ARG A 180 -0.99 -14.27 4.06
N VAL A 181 0.00 -14.71 4.86
CA VAL A 181 -0.26 -15.60 6.00
C VAL A 181 -1.21 -14.94 6.99
N TYR A 182 -0.97 -13.66 7.29
CA TYR A 182 -1.85 -12.88 8.14
C TYR A 182 -3.28 -12.77 7.57
N ALA A 183 -3.43 -12.44 6.28
CA ALA A 183 -4.73 -12.34 5.63
C ALA A 183 -5.48 -13.69 5.62
N THR A 184 -4.75 -14.81 5.49
CA THR A 184 -5.34 -16.16 5.60
C THR A 184 -5.90 -16.40 6.99
N ALA A 185 -5.14 -16.09 8.03
CA ALA A 185 -5.59 -16.21 9.42
C ALA A 185 -6.77 -15.28 9.73
N LEU A 186 -6.72 -14.04 9.22
CA LEU A 186 -7.78 -13.05 9.40
C LEU A 186 -9.09 -13.49 8.74
N MET A 187 -9.04 -14.06 7.54
CA MET A 187 -10.22 -14.60 6.84
C MET A 187 -10.75 -15.88 7.50
N ALA A 188 -9.89 -16.70 8.11
CA ALA A 188 -10.27 -17.95 8.78
C ALA A 188 -11.16 -18.88 7.93
N ASP A 189 -10.93 -18.93 6.59
CA ASP A 189 -11.76 -19.59 5.58
C ASP A 189 -13.20 -19.04 5.41
N GLU A 190 -13.46 -17.86 6.01
CA GLU A 190 -14.75 -17.14 5.95
C GLU A 190 -14.72 -15.97 4.96
N GLY A 191 -13.83 -15.99 3.96
CA GLY A 191 -13.72 -14.90 2.99
C GLY A 191 -14.96 -14.67 2.12
N ARG A 192 -15.95 -15.58 2.18
CA ARG A 192 -17.26 -15.39 1.54
C ARG A 192 -18.20 -14.48 2.32
N GLU A 193 -17.99 -14.37 3.64
CA GLU A 193 -18.81 -13.58 4.57
C GLU A 193 -18.07 -12.36 5.09
N ARG A 194 -16.75 -12.46 5.29
CA ARG A 194 -15.92 -11.39 5.85
C ARG A 194 -15.36 -10.49 4.76
N ILE A 195 -15.53 -9.18 4.94
CA ILE A 195 -14.91 -8.18 4.07
C ILE A 195 -13.49 -7.90 4.58
N VAL A 196 -12.52 -8.43 3.86
CA VAL A 196 -11.09 -8.17 4.08
C VAL A 196 -10.51 -7.48 2.86
N VAL A 197 -9.78 -6.40 3.09
CA VAL A 197 -9.14 -5.58 2.06
C VAL A 197 -7.67 -5.40 2.41
N VAL A 198 -6.77 -5.96 1.61
CA VAL A 198 -5.34 -5.63 1.65
C VAL A 198 -5.11 -4.50 0.65
N ALA A 199 -4.64 -3.36 1.15
CA ALA A 199 -4.58 -2.11 0.41
C ALA A 199 -3.20 -1.45 0.59
N GLY A 200 -2.53 -1.06 -0.49
CA GLY A 200 -1.26 -0.36 -0.35
C GLY A 200 -0.38 -0.35 -1.58
N ASP A 201 0.78 0.26 -1.38
CA ASP A 201 1.89 0.25 -2.33
C ASP A 201 2.66 -1.07 -2.19
N LEU A 202 2.43 -1.99 -3.13
CA LEU A 202 3.13 -3.28 -3.18
C LEU A 202 4.50 -3.16 -3.86
N ASN A 203 4.81 -2.00 -4.43
CA ASN A 203 6.04 -1.73 -5.18
C ASN A 203 6.31 -2.73 -6.33
N ASP A 204 5.25 -3.37 -6.82
CA ASP A 204 5.32 -4.29 -7.95
C ASP A 204 4.00 -4.31 -8.73
N GLU A 205 4.07 -4.70 -10.01
CA GLU A 205 2.92 -4.74 -10.90
C GLU A 205 1.99 -5.94 -10.61
N PRO A 206 0.73 -5.93 -11.09
CA PRO A 206 -0.25 -7.00 -10.80
C PRO A 206 0.24 -8.41 -11.15
N THR A 207 1.02 -8.54 -12.23
CA THR A 207 1.53 -9.84 -12.73
C THR A 207 2.87 -10.25 -12.13
N ALA A 208 3.47 -9.41 -11.29
CA ALA A 208 4.75 -9.74 -10.66
C ALA A 208 4.59 -10.88 -9.65
N ALA A 209 5.62 -11.72 -9.53
CA ALA A 209 5.61 -12.88 -8.64
C ALA A 209 5.30 -12.50 -7.17
N THR A 210 5.80 -11.36 -6.71
CA THR A 210 5.56 -10.87 -5.36
C THR A 210 4.10 -10.50 -5.12
N THR A 211 3.43 -9.85 -6.09
CA THR A 211 1.99 -9.54 -6.03
C THR A 211 1.15 -10.81 -6.09
N GLN A 212 1.56 -11.80 -6.92
CA GLN A 212 0.86 -13.08 -7.06
C GLN A 212 0.86 -13.91 -5.74
N ILE A 213 1.86 -13.76 -4.88
CA ILE A 213 1.89 -14.40 -3.55
C ILE A 213 0.63 -14.02 -2.74
N LEU A 214 0.14 -12.80 -2.87
CA LEU A 214 -0.99 -12.29 -2.09
C LEU A 214 -2.35 -12.86 -2.53
N LEU A 215 -2.48 -13.33 -3.77
CA LEU A 215 -3.78 -13.77 -4.30
C LEU A 215 -4.33 -15.03 -3.61
N GLY A 216 -3.48 -16.01 -3.33
CA GLY A 216 -3.87 -17.28 -2.72
C GLY A 216 -4.22 -18.35 -3.75
N PRO A 217 -5.14 -19.30 -3.43
CA PRO A 217 -5.44 -20.43 -4.29
C PRO A 217 -5.91 -20.00 -5.69
N PRO A 218 -5.42 -20.63 -6.79
CA PRO A 218 -5.94 -20.37 -8.13
C PRO A 218 -7.39 -20.89 -8.25
N GLY A 219 -8.15 -20.37 -9.22
CA GLY A 219 -9.51 -20.85 -9.50
C GLY A 219 -10.43 -19.74 -10.00
N SER A 220 -11.21 -19.13 -9.15
CA SER A 220 -12.23 -18.13 -9.49
C SER A 220 -11.62 -16.75 -9.84
N GLU A 221 -10.77 -16.66 -10.86
CA GLU A 221 -10.17 -15.39 -11.29
C GLU A 221 -11.21 -14.46 -11.94
N LEU A 222 -11.07 -13.13 -11.70
CA LEU A 222 -11.90 -12.10 -12.32
C LEU A 222 -11.83 -12.17 -13.86
N GLY A 223 -12.99 -12.05 -14.50
CA GLY A 223 -13.09 -12.07 -15.95
C GLY A 223 -13.01 -13.47 -16.59
N THR A 224 -12.98 -14.52 -15.78
CA THR A 224 -13.03 -15.91 -16.24
C THR A 224 -14.37 -16.57 -15.91
N THR A 225 -14.72 -17.65 -16.62
CA THR A 225 -15.91 -18.45 -16.31
C THR A 225 -15.81 -19.14 -14.95
N GLY A 226 -14.60 -19.22 -14.36
CA GLY A 226 -14.37 -19.72 -13.02
C GLY A 226 -14.91 -18.79 -11.94
N PHE A 227 -14.95 -17.48 -12.20
CA PHE A 227 -15.42 -16.51 -11.22
C PHE A 227 -16.88 -16.74 -10.78
N ASP A 228 -17.73 -17.18 -11.72
CA ASP A 228 -19.16 -17.46 -11.44
C ASP A 228 -19.39 -18.84 -10.80
N ARG A 229 -18.32 -19.62 -10.60
CA ARG A 229 -18.36 -20.95 -9.98
C ARG A 229 -17.59 -20.95 -8.68
N PRO A 230 -18.27 -20.77 -7.51
CA PRO A 230 -17.62 -20.83 -6.23
C PRO A 230 -16.83 -22.12 -6.03
N ASP A 231 -15.61 -22.00 -5.53
CA ASP A 231 -14.76 -23.15 -5.19
C ASP A 231 -14.26 -23.06 -3.72
N ARG A 232 -13.54 -24.08 -3.28
CA ARG A 232 -13.05 -24.10 -1.88
C ARG A 232 -12.06 -22.99 -1.59
N GLY A 233 -11.30 -22.53 -2.59
CA GLY A 233 -10.32 -21.46 -2.44
C GLY A 233 -10.94 -20.09 -2.11
N ASP A 234 -12.23 -19.89 -2.37
CA ASP A 234 -12.92 -18.61 -2.15
C ASP A 234 -12.93 -18.18 -0.68
N GLY A 235 -12.83 -19.12 0.27
CA GLY A 235 -12.75 -18.82 1.70
C GLY A 235 -11.48 -18.09 2.11
N SER A 236 -10.39 -18.26 1.35
CA SER A 236 -9.07 -17.70 1.66
C SER A 236 -8.43 -16.92 0.51
N ARG A 237 -9.05 -16.85 -0.67
CA ARG A 237 -8.55 -16.10 -1.83
C ARG A 237 -8.73 -14.61 -1.65
N LEU A 238 -7.77 -13.84 -2.18
CA LEU A 238 -7.89 -12.41 -2.41
C LEU A 238 -7.91 -12.13 -3.92
N TRP A 239 -8.79 -11.23 -4.34
CA TRP A 239 -8.88 -10.76 -5.73
C TRP A 239 -8.26 -9.38 -5.86
N ASN A 240 -7.27 -9.25 -6.73
CA ASN A 240 -6.75 -7.94 -7.11
C ASN A 240 -7.76 -7.26 -8.04
N LEU A 241 -8.20 -6.07 -7.67
CA LEU A 241 -9.22 -5.32 -8.41
C LEU A 241 -8.67 -4.60 -9.65
N GLU A 242 -7.41 -4.79 -10.01
CA GLU A 242 -6.72 -4.09 -11.09
C GLU A 242 -7.43 -4.22 -12.44
N SER A 243 -7.92 -5.43 -12.76
CA SER A 243 -8.58 -5.73 -14.04
C SER A 243 -9.90 -4.97 -14.22
N LEU A 244 -10.50 -4.49 -13.13
CA LEU A 244 -11.71 -3.68 -13.13
C LEU A 244 -11.44 -2.18 -13.33
N ILE A 245 -10.17 -1.75 -13.29
CA ILE A 245 -9.79 -0.37 -13.57
C ILE A 245 -9.81 -0.15 -15.09
N PRO A 246 -10.52 0.88 -15.62
CA PRO A 246 -10.48 1.20 -17.04
C PRO A 246 -9.04 1.40 -17.54
N ALA A 247 -8.71 0.84 -18.71
CA ALA A 247 -7.34 0.74 -19.21
C ALA A 247 -6.61 2.11 -19.30
N GLU A 248 -7.34 3.15 -19.66
CA GLU A 248 -6.80 4.52 -19.81
C GLU A 248 -6.32 5.14 -18.49
N VAL A 249 -6.86 4.68 -17.35
CA VAL A 249 -6.51 5.14 -16.00
C VAL A 249 -5.89 4.03 -15.13
N ARG A 250 -5.56 2.86 -15.71
CA ARG A 250 -4.97 1.72 -15.01
C ARG A 250 -3.48 1.93 -14.74
N TYR A 251 -3.16 2.90 -13.91
CA TYR A 251 -1.82 3.14 -13.40
C TYR A 251 -1.90 4.00 -12.14
N SER A 252 -0.97 3.82 -11.25
CA SER A 252 -0.85 4.64 -10.04
C SER A 252 0.40 5.52 -10.04
N ARG A 253 1.41 5.19 -10.83
CA ARG A 253 2.70 5.90 -10.91
C ARG A 253 3.18 6.01 -12.35
N ILE A 254 4.04 7.00 -12.63
CA ILE A 254 4.78 7.09 -13.89
C ILE A 254 6.28 7.06 -13.57
N TYR A 255 6.97 6.00 -13.99
CA TYR A 255 8.39 5.83 -13.77
C TYR A 255 9.14 5.83 -15.09
N ARG A 256 10.09 6.76 -15.27
CA ARG A 256 10.86 6.94 -16.52
C ARG A 256 9.97 6.95 -17.77
N GLY A 257 8.83 7.66 -17.69
CA GLY A 257 7.86 7.81 -18.77
C GLY A 257 6.92 6.59 -18.95
N ARG A 258 7.04 5.53 -18.16
CA ARG A 258 6.18 4.35 -18.20
C ARG A 258 5.13 4.39 -17.10
N ARG A 259 3.89 4.14 -17.45
CA ARG A 259 2.79 3.98 -16.49
C ARG A 259 2.92 2.62 -15.81
N GLU A 260 2.91 2.61 -14.48
CA GLU A 260 2.97 1.42 -13.64
C GLU A 260 1.77 1.41 -12.69
N LEU A 261 1.20 0.24 -12.43
CA LEU A 261 0.21 0.05 -11.35
C LEU A 261 0.90 -0.73 -10.23
N ILE A 262 1.31 -0.04 -9.17
CA ILE A 262 2.02 -0.61 -8.03
C ILE A 262 1.27 -0.46 -6.70
N ASP A 263 0.20 0.34 -6.70
CA ASP A 263 -0.76 0.46 -5.60
C ASP A 263 -1.98 -0.41 -5.90
N HIS A 264 -2.36 -1.26 -4.95
CA HIS A 264 -3.37 -2.29 -5.17
C HIS A 264 -4.44 -2.33 -4.09
N LEU A 265 -5.62 -2.77 -4.48
CA LEU A 265 -6.69 -3.23 -3.61
C LEU A 265 -6.93 -4.72 -3.90
N LEU A 266 -6.61 -5.57 -2.92
CA LEU A 266 -6.90 -7.01 -2.98
C LEU A 266 -8.00 -7.30 -1.95
N VAL A 267 -9.07 -7.96 -2.37
CA VAL A 267 -10.26 -8.09 -1.55
C VAL A 267 -10.73 -9.54 -1.45
N SER A 268 -11.41 -9.87 -0.35
CA SER A 268 -12.06 -11.17 -0.15
C SER A 268 -13.26 -11.38 -1.07
N ARG A 269 -13.80 -12.61 -1.12
CA ARG A 269 -14.98 -12.96 -1.95
C ARG A 269 -16.20 -12.10 -1.61
N ALA A 270 -16.47 -11.89 -0.32
CA ALA A 270 -17.57 -11.04 0.12
C ALA A 270 -17.50 -9.64 -0.48
N ALA A 271 -16.31 -9.05 -0.55
CA ALA A 271 -16.12 -7.73 -1.11
C ALA A 271 -16.16 -7.73 -2.64
N VAL A 272 -15.44 -8.64 -3.32
CA VAL A 272 -15.31 -8.60 -4.79
C VAL A 272 -16.64 -8.75 -5.51
N THR A 273 -17.56 -9.54 -4.97
CA THR A 273 -18.91 -9.72 -5.56
C THR A 273 -19.80 -8.49 -5.43
N ALA A 274 -19.47 -7.59 -4.51
CA ALA A 274 -20.18 -6.34 -4.28
C ALA A 274 -19.49 -5.12 -4.92
N VAL A 275 -18.33 -5.29 -5.60
CA VAL A 275 -17.63 -4.20 -6.28
C VAL A 275 -18.47 -3.70 -7.46
N THR A 276 -18.76 -2.39 -7.46
CA THR A 276 -19.52 -1.74 -8.53
C THR A 276 -18.65 -0.87 -9.43
N ARG A 277 -17.52 -0.39 -8.94
CA ARG A 277 -16.58 0.47 -9.68
C ARG A 277 -15.19 0.42 -9.08
N VAL A 278 -14.19 0.42 -9.94
CA VAL A 278 -12.77 0.62 -9.55
C VAL A 278 -12.15 1.67 -10.48
N THR A 279 -11.32 2.55 -9.94
CA THR A 279 -10.65 3.60 -10.72
C THR A 279 -9.37 4.04 -10.02
N THR A 280 -8.54 4.82 -10.71
CA THR A 280 -7.51 5.63 -10.08
C THR A 280 -7.95 7.09 -10.07
N GLY A 281 -7.67 7.80 -8.97
CA GLY A 281 -8.07 9.19 -8.76
C GLY A 281 -6.87 10.10 -8.44
N GLY A 282 -7.11 11.41 -8.48
CA GLY A 282 -6.10 12.43 -8.31
C GLY A 282 -5.51 12.92 -9.64
N PRO A 283 -4.59 13.91 -9.60
CA PRO A 283 -3.91 14.42 -10.78
C PRO A 283 -3.07 13.35 -11.46
N VAL A 284 -2.72 13.58 -12.73
CA VAL A 284 -1.70 12.77 -13.40
C VAL A 284 -0.36 13.09 -12.74
N PRO A 285 0.35 12.11 -12.18
CA PRO A 285 1.63 12.37 -11.53
C PRO A 285 2.72 12.66 -12.56
N ASP A 286 3.72 13.44 -12.14
CA ASP A 286 4.93 13.60 -12.92
C ASP A 286 5.71 12.29 -13.03
N SER A 287 6.50 12.16 -14.10
CA SER A 287 7.38 11.01 -14.26
C SER A 287 8.56 11.10 -13.31
N VAL A 288 8.71 10.11 -12.46
CA VAL A 288 9.81 9.99 -11.49
C VAL A 288 10.99 9.19 -12.01
N THR A 289 12.13 9.32 -11.34
CA THR A 289 13.38 8.59 -11.61
C THR A 289 13.92 7.95 -10.33
N ASP A 290 15.15 7.42 -10.36
CA ASP A 290 15.80 6.82 -9.18
C ASP A 290 16.35 7.84 -8.18
N ASN A 291 16.15 9.15 -8.39
CA ASN A 291 16.59 10.18 -7.46
C ASN A 291 15.49 10.45 -6.41
N PRO A 292 15.61 9.92 -5.18
CA PRO A 292 14.59 10.06 -4.15
C PRO A 292 14.44 11.49 -3.62
N LEU A 293 15.42 12.36 -3.87
CA LEU A 293 15.43 13.76 -3.38
C LEU A 293 14.90 14.75 -4.41
N ALA A 294 14.62 14.31 -5.64
CA ALA A 294 14.20 15.22 -6.72
C ALA A 294 12.85 15.90 -6.45
N ARG A 295 12.05 15.35 -5.53
CA ARG A 295 10.66 15.76 -5.29
C ARG A 295 10.38 16.21 -3.85
N THR A 296 11.41 16.54 -3.06
CA THR A 296 11.30 16.86 -1.63
C THR A 296 10.27 17.97 -1.35
N ASP A 297 10.13 18.96 -2.24
CA ASP A 297 9.22 20.11 -2.09
C ASP A 297 7.97 20.03 -3.00
N GLU A 298 7.76 18.90 -3.69
CA GLU A 298 6.61 18.76 -4.55
C GLU A 298 5.29 18.68 -3.77
N ALA A 299 4.30 19.44 -4.22
CA ALA A 299 3.01 19.51 -3.56
C ALA A 299 2.11 18.29 -3.86
N ALA A 300 2.24 17.69 -5.03
CA ALA A 300 1.46 16.51 -5.42
C ALA A 300 2.24 15.23 -5.14
N SER A 301 1.55 14.18 -4.72
CA SER A 301 2.15 12.84 -4.65
C SER A 301 2.50 12.34 -6.06
N ASP A 302 3.59 11.58 -6.17
CA ASP A 302 3.98 10.83 -7.38
C ASP A 302 3.11 9.58 -7.62
N HIS A 303 2.16 9.32 -6.72
CA HIS A 303 1.16 8.27 -6.86
C HIS A 303 -0.25 8.82 -7.06
N ARG A 304 -1.10 8.04 -7.74
CA ARG A 304 -2.55 8.22 -7.79
C ARG A 304 -3.22 7.30 -6.78
N CYS A 305 -4.28 7.78 -6.18
CA CYS A 305 -5.12 6.97 -5.31
C CYS A 305 -5.85 5.89 -6.12
N VAL A 306 -5.78 4.62 -5.70
CA VAL A 306 -6.64 3.54 -6.23
C VAL A 306 -7.90 3.46 -5.37
N VAL A 307 -9.07 3.48 -6.01
CA VAL A 307 -10.36 3.58 -5.32
C VAL A 307 -11.31 2.50 -5.81
N ALA A 308 -11.95 1.79 -4.89
CA ALA A 308 -13.06 0.88 -5.16
C ALA A 308 -14.36 1.39 -4.51
N THR A 309 -15.48 1.20 -5.21
CA THR A 309 -16.82 1.35 -4.66
C THR A 309 -17.42 -0.03 -4.49
N ILE A 310 -17.83 -0.35 -3.27
CA ILE A 310 -18.37 -1.65 -2.87
C ILE A 310 -19.79 -1.38 -2.36
N ALA A 311 -20.79 -2.09 -2.89
CA ALA A 311 -22.17 -2.02 -2.39
C ALA A 311 -22.19 -2.64 -0.97
N THR A 312 -22.84 -1.96 -0.04
CA THR A 312 -23.08 -2.39 1.36
C THR A 312 -24.54 -2.60 1.57
#